data_0bc43daef90dbceb42adc3f967ab6f69
#
_entry.id   0bc43daef90dbceb42adc3f967ab6f69
#
_cell.length_a   1.000
_cell.length_b   1.000
_cell.length_c   1.000
_cell.angle_alpha   90.00
_cell.angle_beta   90.00
_cell.angle_gamma   90.00
#
_symmetry.space_group_name_H-M   'P 1'
#
loop_
_entity.id
_entity.type
_entity.pdbx_description
1 polymer ?
#
loop_
_entity_poly.entity_id
_entity_poly.type
_entity_poly.pdbx_seq_one_letter_code
_entity_poly.pdbx_strand_id
1 'polypeptide(L)'
;MTVPEPLKSFVEPLTALQRLLDRFSARGVIIGGIATGFLGKPRFTVDLDAMFLASTKEVPGILEMAKEEGIEPRTDQIMEFAKKNRVLLLRHFASGASIDISLGVLPFEEEVVARGKVYDAGILSIRLPTPEDLIIMKAIAHRPKDLIDIQTVIDAHPDLDVHRIRHWVISFADVLETPSLWTDIEELFK
;
A
#
# COMPACT_ATOMS: atom_id res chain seq x y z
N MET A 1 -19.04 4.53 2.96
CA MET A 1 -18.64 4.01 1.61
C MET A 1 -19.07 2.56 1.45
N THR A 2 -19.18 2.04 0.21
CA THR A 2 -19.36 0.60 -0.04
C THR A 2 -18.12 0.05 -0.70
N VAL A 3 -17.84 -1.25 -0.51
CA VAL A 3 -16.71 -1.89 -1.22
C VAL A 3 -16.96 -1.81 -2.72
N PRO A 4 -16.01 -1.24 -3.49
CA PRO A 4 -16.13 -1.17 -4.95
C PRO A 4 -16.32 -2.54 -5.59
N GLU A 5 -17.18 -2.65 -6.63
CA GLU A 5 -17.53 -3.92 -7.27
C GLU A 5 -16.32 -4.80 -7.67
N PRO A 6 -15.26 -4.24 -8.31
CA PRO A 6 -14.09 -5.04 -8.66
C PRO A 6 -13.30 -5.58 -7.47
N LEU A 7 -13.55 -5.07 -6.25
CA LEU A 7 -12.82 -5.46 -5.03
C LEU A 7 -13.62 -6.39 -4.12
N LYS A 8 -14.86 -6.73 -4.48
CA LYS A 8 -15.72 -7.59 -3.66
C LYS A 8 -15.14 -9.00 -3.42
N SER A 9 -14.44 -9.56 -4.39
CA SER A 9 -13.75 -10.84 -4.23
C SER A 9 -12.59 -10.81 -3.22
N PHE A 10 -12.13 -9.61 -2.85
CA PHE A 10 -11.05 -9.43 -1.88
C PHE A 10 -11.54 -9.14 -0.46
N VAL A 11 -12.84 -9.10 -0.19
CA VAL A 11 -13.36 -8.74 1.14
C VAL A 11 -12.80 -9.64 2.24
N GLU A 12 -12.78 -10.96 2.03
CA GLU A 12 -12.26 -11.91 3.00
C GLU A 12 -10.76 -11.76 3.24
N PRO A 13 -9.88 -11.84 2.21
CA PRO A 13 -8.44 -11.66 2.42
C PRO A 13 -8.05 -10.24 2.87
N LEU A 14 -8.80 -9.19 2.49
CA LEU A 14 -8.62 -7.84 3.02
C LEU A 14 -8.96 -7.77 4.51
N THR A 15 -10.02 -8.45 4.95
CA THR A 15 -10.38 -8.51 6.36
C THR A 15 -9.28 -9.20 7.17
N ALA A 16 -8.74 -10.31 6.66
CA ALA A 16 -7.62 -11.02 7.28
C ALA A 16 -6.36 -10.12 7.36
N LEU A 17 -6.02 -9.43 6.26
CA LEU A 17 -4.88 -8.51 6.23
C LEU A 17 -5.05 -7.33 7.19
N GLN A 18 -6.26 -6.75 7.29
CA GLN A 18 -6.55 -5.66 8.24
C GLN A 18 -6.44 -6.15 9.70
N ARG A 19 -6.94 -7.35 10.01
CA ARG A 19 -6.79 -7.94 11.35
C ARG A 19 -5.32 -8.18 11.70
N LEU A 20 -4.52 -8.66 10.75
CA LEU A 20 -3.07 -8.77 10.92
C LEU A 20 -2.45 -7.41 11.22
N LEU A 21 -2.84 -6.38 10.49
CA LEU A 21 -2.37 -5.01 10.72
C LEU A 21 -2.76 -4.49 12.12
N ASP A 22 -3.99 -4.76 12.57
CA ASP A 22 -4.47 -4.36 13.89
C ASP A 22 -3.69 -5.07 15.01
N ARG A 23 -3.41 -6.37 14.87
CA ARG A 23 -2.54 -7.14 15.78
C ARG A 23 -1.12 -6.60 15.80
N PHE A 24 -0.62 -6.10 14.70
CA PHE A 24 0.67 -5.42 14.59
C PHE A 24 0.61 -3.96 15.07
N SER A 25 -0.34 -3.64 15.98
CA SER A 25 -0.55 -2.31 16.59
C SER A 25 -0.83 -1.20 15.54
N ALA A 26 -1.46 -1.54 14.44
CA ALA A 26 -1.78 -0.66 13.31
C ALA A 26 -0.56 0.11 12.75
N ARG A 27 0.65 -0.47 12.90
CA ARG A 27 1.90 0.12 12.36
C ARG A 27 2.06 -0.16 10.87
N GLY A 28 1.05 0.20 10.07
CA GLY A 28 1.09 0.02 8.63
C GLY A 28 -0.16 0.56 7.94
N VAL A 29 -0.22 0.38 6.64
CA VAL A 29 -1.35 0.74 5.77
C VAL A 29 -1.48 -0.25 4.62
N ILE A 30 -2.69 -0.44 4.12
CA ILE A 30 -2.96 -1.17 2.88
C ILE A 30 -2.75 -0.21 1.72
N ILE A 31 -1.98 -0.62 0.71
CA ILE A 31 -1.52 0.24 -0.39
C ILE A 31 -1.92 -0.34 -1.76
N GLY A 32 -1.21 0.01 -2.82
CA GLY A 32 -1.32 -0.61 -4.14
C GLY A 32 -2.68 -0.43 -4.82
N GLY A 33 -3.13 -1.47 -5.51
CA GLY A 33 -4.36 -1.46 -6.29
C GLY A 33 -5.63 -1.30 -5.45
N ILE A 34 -5.62 -1.85 -4.23
CA ILE A 34 -6.74 -1.71 -3.28
C ILE A 34 -6.89 -0.25 -2.86
N ALA A 35 -5.82 0.39 -2.39
CA ALA A 35 -5.86 1.80 -2.00
C ALA A 35 -6.32 2.69 -3.15
N THR A 36 -5.84 2.44 -4.39
CA THR A 36 -6.32 3.15 -5.59
C THR A 36 -7.81 2.98 -5.82
N GLY A 37 -8.33 1.77 -5.61
CA GLY A 37 -9.75 1.49 -5.81
C GLY A 37 -10.67 2.21 -4.83
N PHE A 38 -10.18 2.55 -3.64
CA PHE A 38 -10.92 3.33 -2.63
C PHE A 38 -10.68 4.84 -2.75
N LEU A 39 -9.48 5.27 -3.10
CA LEU A 39 -9.09 6.69 -3.13
C LEU A 39 -9.20 7.32 -4.52
N GLY A 40 -9.32 6.53 -5.56
CA GLY A 40 -9.45 6.98 -6.93
C GLY A 40 -10.57 6.24 -7.65
N LYS A 41 -10.26 5.67 -8.82
CA LYS A 41 -11.20 4.90 -9.61
C LYS A 41 -11.00 3.39 -9.42
N PRO A 42 -12.05 2.65 -9.05
CA PRO A 42 -11.97 1.20 -8.92
C PRO A 42 -11.48 0.53 -10.20
N ARG A 43 -10.49 -0.34 -10.08
CA ARG A 43 -9.99 -1.17 -11.17
C ARG A 43 -9.70 -2.58 -10.66
N PHE A 44 -9.57 -3.52 -11.58
CA PHE A 44 -9.16 -4.87 -11.24
C PHE A 44 -7.73 -4.90 -10.69
N THR A 45 -7.51 -5.65 -9.62
CA THR A 45 -6.20 -6.01 -9.07
C THR A 45 -6.12 -7.52 -8.89
N VAL A 46 -4.91 -8.07 -8.78
CA VAL A 46 -4.68 -9.51 -8.59
C VAL A 46 -4.04 -9.82 -7.23
N ASP A 47 -3.55 -8.79 -6.56
CA ASP A 47 -2.79 -8.88 -5.31
C ASP A 47 -3.25 -7.83 -4.30
N LEU A 48 -2.94 -8.11 -3.05
CA LEU A 48 -3.10 -7.20 -1.93
C LEU A 48 -1.72 -6.72 -1.50
N ASP A 49 -1.53 -5.42 -1.51
CA ASP A 49 -0.28 -4.80 -1.08
C ASP A 49 -0.49 -4.10 0.27
N ALA A 50 0.47 -4.23 1.18
CA ALA A 50 0.53 -3.47 2.41
C ALA A 50 1.96 -2.99 2.69
N MET A 51 2.08 -1.97 3.52
CA MET A 51 3.34 -1.52 4.08
C MET A 51 3.24 -1.54 5.60
N PHE A 52 4.17 -2.25 6.26
CA PHE A 52 4.29 -2.31 7.71
C PHE A 52 5.60 -1.65 8.14
N LEU A 53 5.55 -0.80 9.15
CA LEU A 53 6.76 -0.26 9.78
C LEU A 53 7.38 -1.35 10.65
N ALA A 54 8.26 -2.13 10.06
CA ALA A 54 8.87 -3.27 10.70
C ALA A 54 10.34 -3.49 10.27
N SER A 55 11.14 -3.86 11.23
CA SER A 55 12.47 -4.40 10.97
C SER A 55 12.38 -5.88 10.55
N THR A 56 13.41 -6.37 9.86
CA THR A 56 13.49 -7.80 9.52
C THR A 56 13.58 -8.72 10.75
N LYS A 57 13.91 -8.18 11.92
CA LYS A 57 13.91 -8.93 13.19
C LYS A 57 12.50 -9.24 13.70
N GLU A 58 11.51 -8.45 13.31
CA GLU A 58 10.10 -8.62 13.72
C GLU A 58 9.36 -9.62 12.82
N VAL A 59 9.96 -10.03 11.69
CA VAL A 59 9.33 -10.95 10.73
C VAL A 59 8.80 -12.23 11.35
N PRO A 60 9.52 -12.95 12.26
CA PRO A 60 8.96 -14.16 12.88
C PRO A 60 7.64 -13.89 13.60
N GLY A 61 7.55 -12.80 14.38
CA GLY A 61 6.31 -12.44 15.08
C GLY A 61 5.18 -12.03 14.12
N ILE A 62 5.50 -11.36 13.01
CA ILE A 62 4.51 -11.03 11.97
C ILE A 62 3.96 -12.32 11.35
N LEU A 63 4.80 -13.31 11.06
CA LEU A 63 4.37 -14.58 10.49
C LEU A 63 3.50 -15.41 11.44
N GLU A 64 3.77 -15.37 12.74
CA GLU A 64 2.92 -16.01 13.75
C GLU A 64 1.52 -15.37 13.78
N MET A 65 1.45 -14.03 13.84
CA MET A 65 0.18 -13.29 13.78
C MET A 65 -0.56 -13.53 12.45
N ALA A 66 0.16 -13.58 11.32
CA ALA A 66 -0.39 -13.85 10.00
C ALA A 66 -1.06 -15.22 9.94
N LYS A 67 -0.42 -16.24 10.50
CA LYS A 67 -0.97 -17.59 10.57
C LYS A 67 -2.31 -17.66 11.31
N GLU A 68 -2.48 -16.88 12.39
CA GLU A 68 -3.74 -16.82 13.14
C GLU A 68 -4.88 -16.19 12.32
N GLU A 69 -4.55 -15.36 11.30
CA GLU A 69 -5.50 -14.77 10.37
C GLU A 69 -5.66 -15.58 9.06
N GLY A 70 -5.12 -16.80 8.99
CA GLY A 70 -5.19 -17.64 7.80
C GLY A 70 -4.29 -17.15 6.65
N ILE A 71 -3.24 -16.41 6.99
CA ILE A 71 -2.24 -15.91 6.02
C ILE A 71 -0.94 -16.69 6.20
N GLU A 72 -0.40 -17.21 5.11
CA GLU A 72 0.79 -18.06 5.13
C GLU A 72 1.85 -17.61 4.11
N PRO A 73 3.14 -17.95 4.32
CA PRO A 73 4.18 -17.68 3.34
C PRO A 73 3.95 -18.39 2.01
N ARG A 74 4.30 -17.73 0.90
CA ARG A 74 4.34 -18.33 -0.45
C ARG A 74 5.65 -19.07 -0.75
N THR A 75 6.65 -18.97 0.14
CA THR A 75 7.96 -19.63 -0.04
C THR A 75 8.52 -20.06 1.30
N ASP A 76 9.20 -21.21 1.32
CA ASP A 76 9.90 -21.71 2.51
C ASP A 76 11.09 -20.83 2.91
N GLN A 77 11.62 -20.04 1.96
CA GLN A 77 12.75 -19.13 2.17
C GLN A 77 12.31 -17.71 2.55
N ILE A 78 11.13 -17.55 3.14
CA ILE A 78 10.55 -16.24 3.43
C ILE A 78 11.47 -15.34 4.27
N MET A 79 12.20 -15.90 5.23
CA MET A 79 13.12 -15.15 6.10
C MET A 79 14.32 -14.58 5.32
N GLU A 80 14.90 -15.35 4.42
CA GLU A 80 16.02 -14.91 3.58
C GLU A 80 15.53 -13.86 2.56
N PHE A 81 14.37 -14.12 1.96
CA PHE A 81 13.75 -13.20 1.02
C PHE A 81 13.45 -11.85 1.68
N ALA A 82 12.85 -11.86 2.88
CA ALA A 82 12.55 -10.65 3.63
C ALA A 82 13.80 -9.87 4.03
N LYS A 83 14.88 -10.54 4.44
CA LYS A 83 16.16 -9.89 4.74
C LYS A 83 16.75 -9.18 3.53
N LYS A 84 16.66 -9.78 2.36
CA LYS A 84 17.26 -9.28 1.12
C LYS A 84 16.40 -8.18 0.48
N ASN A 85 15.08 -8.37 0.44
CA ASN A 85 14.18 -7.54 -0.38
C ASN A 85 13.27 -6.64 0.45
N ARG A 86 13.23 -6.80 1.79
CA ARG A 86 12.32 -6.09 2.69
C ARG A 86 10.84 -6.24 2.30
N VAL A 87 10.47 -7.43 1.82
CA VAL A 87 9.10 -7.78 1.42
C VAL A 87 8.77 -9.17 1.96
N LEU A 88 7.56 -9.36 2.47
CA LEU A 88 6.97 -10.64 2.79
C LEU A 88 6.03 -11.05 1.67
N LEU A 89 6.32 -12.19 1.03
CA LEU A 89 5.47 -12.80 0.02
C LEU A 89 4.54 -13.81 0.70
N LEU A 90 3.28 -13.41 0.91
CA LEU A 90 2.27 -14.19 1.63
C LEU A 90 1.08 -14.51 0.72
N ARG A 91 0.18 -15.35 1.20
CA ARG A 91 -1.14 -15.59 0.58
C ARG A 91 -2.18 -15.85 1.66
N HIS A 92 -3.40 -15.50 1.39
CA HIS A 92 -4.55 -15.90 2.20
C HIS A 92 -4.94 -17.33 1.83
N PHE A 93 -4.88 -18.25 2.81
CA PHE A 93 -5.05 -19.69 2.57
C PHE A 93 -6.36 -20.04 1.90
N ALA A 94 -7.49 -19.52 2.42
CA ALA A 94 -8.82 -19.91 1.95
C ALA A 94 -9.13 -19.42 0.52
N SER A 95 -8.74 -18.19 0.15
CA SER A 95 -9.02 -17.62 -1.17
C SER A 95 -7.88 -17.78 -2.18
N GLY A 96 -6.67 -18.12 -1.72
CA GLY A 96 -5.46 -18.15 -2.55
C GLY A 96 -4.93 -16.76 -2.95
N ALA A 97 -5.58 -15.67 -2.49
CA ALA A 97 -5.17 -14.31 -2.82
C ALA A 97 -3.74 -14.02 -2.37
N SER A 98 -2.91 -13.47 -3.27
CA SER A 98 -1.54 -13.03 -2.96
C SER A 98 -1.56 -11.79 -2.09
N ILE A 99 -0.66 -11.75 -1.10
CA ILE A 99 -0.48 -10.62 -0.18
C ILE A 99 1.01 -10.30 -0.11
N ASP A 100 1.39 -9.08 -0.48
CA ASP A 100 2.75 -8.61 -0.45
C ASP A 100 2.88 -7.49 0.61
N ILE A 101 3.71 -7.72 1.65
CA ILE A 101 3.91 -6.75 2.72
C ILE A 101 5.33 -6.19 2.62
N SER A 102 5.45 -4.90 2.26
CA SER A 102 6.70 -4.15 2.33
C SER A 102 7.05 -3.81 3.78
N LEU A 103 8.32 -3.96 4.16
CA LEU A 103 8.83 -3.63 5.49
C LEU A 103 9.46 -2.22 5.45
N GLY A 104 8.67 -1.22 5.79
CA GLY A 104 9.06 0.19 5.78
C GLY A 104 10.04 0.54 6.91
N VAL A 105 10.96 1.47 6.60
CA VAL A 105 11.97 2.01 7.55
C VAL A 105 12.38 3.45 7.22
N LEU A 106 11.86 4.01 6.14
CA LEU A 106 12.21 5.37 5.72
C LEU A 106 11.36 6.40 6.47
N PRO A 107 11.87 7.61 6.72
CA PRO A 107 11.10 8.68 7.35
C PRO A 107 9.77 8.97 6.62
N PHE A 108 9.76 8.92 5.29
CA PHE A 108 8.53 9.06 4.49
C PHE A 108 7.50 7.97 4.85
N GLU A 109 7.95 6.72 4.99
CA GLU A 109 7.06 5.60 5.31
C GLU A 109 6.48 5.71 6.73
N GLU A 110 7.26 6.27 7.68
CA GLU A 110 6.78 6.60 9.02
C GLU A 110 5.67 7.66 8.96
N GLU A 111 5.85 8.71 8.15
CA GLU A 111 4.82 9.72 7.93
C GLU A 111 3.57 9.12 7.26
N VAL A 112 3.72 8.28 6.24
CA VAL A 112 2.59 7.59 5.57
C VAL A 112 1.74 6.84 6.58
N VAL A 113 2.36 6.06 7.46
CA VAL A 113 1.64 5.29 8.49
C VAL A 113 1.01 6.22 9.54
N ALA A 114 1.72 7.25 10.00
CA ALA A 114 1.19 8.20 10.97
C ALA A 114 -0.03 8.95 10.44
N ARG A 115 -0.04 9.30 9.15
CA ARG A 115 -1.13 10.01 8.46
C ARG A 115 -2.25 9.10 7.97
N GLY A 116 -2.02 7.78 7.95
CA GLY A 116 -2.98 6.78 7.47
C GLY A 116 -4.34 6.90 8.14
N LYS A 117 -5.42 6.77 7.36
CA LYS A 117 -6.81 6.91 7.80
C LYS A 117 -7.57 5.60 7.65
N VAL A 118 -8.53 5.37 8.56
CA VAL A 118 -9.45 4.24 8.45
C VAL A 118 -10.62 4.63 7.55
N TYR A 119 -10.88 3.81 6.56
CA TYR A 119 -12.01 3.93 5.63
C TYR A 119 -13.03 2.84 5.94
N ASP A 120 -14.23 3.25 6.30
CA ASP A 120 -15.35 2.34 6.55
C ASP A 120 -16.14 2.13 5.25
N ALA A 121 -16.18 0.89 4.78
CA ALA A 121 -16.95 0.45 3.62
C ALA A 121 -18.13 -0.46 4.03
N GLY A 122 -18.64 -0.33 5.24
CA GLY A 122 -19.78 -1.05 5.80
C GLY A 122 -19.40 -2.44 6.32
N ILE A 123 -19.14 -3.38 5.42
CA ILE A 123 -18.72 -4.74 5.79
C ILE A 123 -17.21 -4.87 6.05
N LEU A 124 -16.45 -3.83 5.74
CA LEU A 124 -15.00 -3.80 5.80
C LEU A 124 -14.52 -2.42 6.22
N SER A 125 -13.70 -2.35 7.26
CA SER A 125 -12.93 -1.16 7.62
C SER A 125 -11.46 -1.43 7.36
N ILE A 126 -10.79 -0.55 6.59
CA ILE A 126 -9.38 -0.72 6.21
C ILE A 126 -8.59 0.57 6.43
N ARG A 127 -7.33 0.42 6.81
CA ARG A 127 -6.42 1.55 6.98
C ARG A 127 -5.63 1.79 5.69
N LEU A 128 -5.81 2.97 5.10
CA LEU A 128 -5.17 3.40 3.85
C LEU A 128 -4.26 4.60 4.09
N PRO A 129 -3.27 4.85 3.21
CA PRO A 129 -2.54 6.11 3.18
C PRO A 129 -3.47 7.27 2.82
N THR A 130 -3.00 8.51 2.98
CA THR A 130 -3.70 9.65 2.40
C THR A 130 -3.61 9.63 0.87
N PRO A 131 -4.49 10.33 0.14
CA PRO A 131 -4.40 10.45 -1.31
C PRO A 131 -3.03 10.96 -1.78
N GLU A 132 -2.47 11.97 -1.10
CA GLU A 132 -1.15 12.51 -1.41
C GLU A 132 -0.06 11.45 -1.27
N ASP A 133 -0.08 10.71 -0.16
CA ASP A 133 0.94 9.70 0.12
C ASP A 133 0.84 8.54 -0.87
N LEU A 134 -0.38 8.15 -1.30
CA LEU A 134 -0.57 7.17 -2.37
C LEU A 134 -0.02 7.67 -3.71
N ILE A 135 -0.26 8.94 -4.06
CA ILE A 135 0.29 9.56 -5.28
C ILE A 135 1.82 9.53 -5.23
N ILE A 136 2.45 9.91 -4.11
CA ILE A 136 3.90 9.89 -3.95
C ILE A 136 4.45 8.49 -4.17
N MET A 137 3.88 7.47 -3.50
CA MET A 137 4.32 6.08 -3.66
C MET A 137 4.22 5.59 -5.11
N LYS A 138 3.16 5.98 -5.82
CA LYS A 138 2.95 5.63 -7.24
C LYS A 138 3.90 6.38 -8.16
N ALA A 139 4.16 7.65 -7.89
CA ALA A 139 5.14 8.44 -8.65
C ALA A 139 6.54 7.83 -8.56
N ILE A 140 6.95 7.36 -7.37
CA ILE A 140 8.23 6.69 -7.15
C ILE A 140 8.28 5.33 -7.88
N ALA A 141 7.21 4.54 -7.86
CA ALA A 141 7.11 3.26 -8.56
C ALA A 141 7.14 3.43 -10.10
N HIS A 142 6.62 4.53 -10.60
CA HIS A 142 6.71 5.07 -11.96
C HIS A 142 6.39 4.09 -13.09
N ARG A 143 5.49 3.13 -12.86
CA ARG A 143 5.03 2.21 -13.90
C ARG A 143 3.93 2.87 -14.74
N PRO A 144 3.74 2.51 -16.02
CA PRO A 144 2.67 3.10 -16.84
C PRO A 144 1.28 3.07 -16.19
N LYS A 145 0.94 1.98 -15.49
CA LYS A 145 -0.32 1.86 -14.74
C LYS A 145 -0.40 2.84 -13.56
N ASP A 146 0.73 3.19 -12.96
CA ASP A 146 0.75 4.09 -11.79
C ASP A 146 0.42 5.53 -12.19
N LEU A 147 0.81 5.99 -13.38
CA LEU A 147 0.44 7.30 -13.91
C LEU A 147 -1.09 7.42 -14.11
N ILE A 148 -1.71 6.35 -14.62
CA ILE A 148 -3.17 6.28 -14.76
C ILE A 148 -3.84 6.32 -13.38
N ASP A 149 -3.33 5.55 -12.43
CA ASP A 149 -3.83 5.51 -11.06
C ASP A 149 -3.72 6.89 -10.38
N ILE A 150 -2.58 7.59 -10.56
CA ILE A 150 -2.36 8.96 -10.04
C ILE A 150 -3.44 9.89 -10.56
N GLN A 151 -3.70 9.90 -11.88
CA GLN A 151 -4.76 10.75 -12.44
C GLN A 151 -6.11 10.50 -11.79
N THR A 152 -6.49 9.22 -11.57
CA THR A 152 -7.78 8.91 -10.96
C THR A 152 -7.90 9.36 -9.51
N VAL A 153 -6.77 9.37 -8.76
CA VAL A 153 -6.74 9.88 -7.39
C VAL A 153 -6.83 11.41 -7.38
N ILE A 154 -6.13 12.09 -8.30
CA ILE A 154 -6.21 13.56 -8.45
C ILE A 154 -7.65 13.95 -8.77
N ASP A 155 -8.30 13.30 -9.74
CA ASP A 155 -9.67 13.59 -10.16
C ASP A 155 -10.68 13.43 -9.00
N ALA A 156 -10.43 12.52 -8.06
CA ALA A 156 -11.29 12.24 -6.92
C ALA A 156 -11.06 13.19 -5.72
N HIS A 157 -9.94 13.92 -5.69
CA HIS A 157 -9.52 14.74 -4.55
C HIS A 157 -9.07 16.14 -4.99
N PRO A 158 -9.98 17.12 -5.11
CA PRO A 158 -9.64 18.46 -5.59
C PRO A 158 -8.76 19.28 -4.62
N ASP A 159 -8.73 18.90 -3.33
CA ASP A 159 -8.04 19.65 -2.26
C ASP A 159 -6.71 18.97 -1.84
N LEU A 160 -5.96 18.41 -2.80
CA LEU A 160 -4.67 17.77 -2.53
C LEU A 160 -3.61 18.78 -2.09
N ASP A 161 -2.79 18.40 -1.11
CA ASP A 161 -1.55 19.10 -0.79
C ASP A 161 -0.47 18.79 -1.85
N VAL A 162 -0.54 19.50 -2.98
CA VAL A 162 0.41 19.37 -4.09
C VAL A 162 1.83 19.73 -3.64
N HIS A 163 1.97 20.62 -2.65
CA HIS A 163 3.27 21.00 -2.11
C HIS A 163 3.99 19.81 -1.44
N ARG A 164 3.25 19.01 -0.65
CA ARG A 164 3.74 17.77 -0.05
C ARG A 164 4.12 16.75 -1.13
N ILE A 165 3.26 16.56 -2.13
CA ILE A 165 3.52 15.62 -3.22
C ILE A 165 4.83 16.00 -3.93
N ARG A 166 4.94 17.26 -4.35
CA ARG A 166 6.13 17.79 -5.03
C ARG A 166 7.40 17.62 -4.19
N HIS A 167 7.34 17.98 -2.90
CA HIS A 167 8.46 17.89 -1.98
C HIS A 167 9.04 16.46 -1.94
N TRP A 168 8.19 15.48 -1.66
CA TRP A 168 8.64 14.10 -1.53
C TRP A 168 9.06 13.48 -2.86
N VAL A 169 8.32 13.75 -3.96
CA VAL A 169 8.67 13.20 -5.28
C VAL A 169 10.02 13.74 -5.74
N ILE A 170 10.31 15.04 -5.56
CA ILE A 170 11.62 15.61 -5.90
C ILE A 170 12.71 15.02 -5.01
N SER A 171 12.47 14.90 -3.70
CA SER A 171 13.46 14.31 -2.78
C SER A 171 13.83 12.87 -3.19
N PHE A 172 12.87 12.07 -3.62
CA PHE A 172 13.14 10.73 -4.15
C PHE A 172 13.79 10.76 -5.53
N ALA A 173 13.40 11.69 -6.41
CA ALA A 173 13.99 11.86 -7.72
C ALA A 173 15.49 12.14 -7.64
N ASP A 174 15.90 12.96 -6.67
CA ASP A 174 17.30 13.28 -6.41
C ASP A 174 18.09 12.04 -5.95
N VAL A 175 17.53 11.25 -5.00
CA VAL A 175 18.18 10.04 -4.49
C VAL A 175 18.27 8.94 -5.56
N LEU A 176 17.25 8.82 -6.41
CA LEU A 176 17.16 7.80 -7.45
C LEU A 176 17.82 8.24 -8.77
N GLU A 177 18.36 9.46 -8.82
CA GLU A 177 18.94 10.06 -10.04
C GLU A 177 17.96 10.02 -11.24
N THR A 178 16.66 10.21 -10.95
CA THR A 178 15.57 10.12 -11.93
C THR A 178 14.73 11.41 -11.91
N PRO A 179 15.23 12.51 -12.47
CA PRO A 179 14.56 13.82 -12.40
C PRO A 179 13.20 13.88 -13.09
N SER A 180 12.90 12.92 -13.99
CA SER A 180 11.61 12.85 -14.68
C SER A 180 10.44 12.49 -13.76
N LEU A 181 10.66 11.93 -12.57
CA LEU A 181 9.57 11.50 -11.67
C LEU A 181 8.57 12.62 -11.37
N TRP A 182 9.04 13.86 -11.18
CA TRP A 182 8.14 14.99 -10.96
C TRP A 182 7.57 15.51 -12.28
N THR A 183 8.41 15.73 -13.30
CA THR A 183 7.97 16.33 -14.57
C THR A 183 6.90 15.49 -15.28
N ASP A 184 6.94 14.16 -15.12
CA ASP A 184 5.99 13.24 -15.75
C ASP A 184 4.60 13.27 -15.08
N ILE A 185 4.50 13.75 -13.82
CA ILE A 185 3.23 13.86 -13.11
C ILE A 185 2.76 15.31 -12.90
N GLU A 186 3.64 16.30 -13.04
CA GLU A 186 3.30 17.72 -12.82
C GLU A 186 2.15 18.18 -13.71
N GLU A 187 2.09 17.70 -14.96
CA GLU A 187 1.04 18.04 -15.92
C GLU A 187 -0.35 17.52 -15.50
N LEU A 188 -0.40 16.46 -14.66
CA LEU A 188 -1.65 15.87 -14.17
C LEU A 188 -2.38 16.77 -13.15
N PHE A 189 -1.70 17.79 -12.60
CA PHE A 189 -2.26 18.73 -11.62
C PHE A 189 -2.78 20.03 -12.25
N LYS A 190 -2.75 20.15 -13.58
CA LYS A 190 -3.25 21.32 -14.33
C LYS A 190 -4.71 21.14 -14.72
#